data_82a8a351b69a005b28d6e9038395f8c9
#
_entry.id   82a8a351b69a005b28d6e9038395f8c9
#
_cell.length_a   1.000
_cell.length_b   1.000
_cell.length_c   1.000
_cell.angle_alpha   90.00
_cell.angle_beta   90.00
_cell.angle_gamma   90.00
#
_symmetry.space_group_name_H-M   'P 1'
#
loop_
_entity.id
_entity.type
_entity.pdbx_description
1 polymer ?
#
loop_
_entity_poly.entity_id
_entity_poly.type
_entity_poly.pdbx_seq_one_letter_code
_entity_poly.pdbx_strand_id
1 'polypeptide(L)'
;QGATSTYNASQRNAIADQVDQFLEHAISLSEARYRGRYIFSGTQTAEVPYVPQRDQNGNILEVQARGNADGAIEREVADGIVMQVNIPGREIFEDPEQVVIHMGKLPDQLEDEGDATTLRNLFGDDGKMTLSELKGLLATPAEDLGLSSELRGVLEGLRDDYASREVNPFGVLIELRDALRDNEPESVRGTLAKLAAMRERISSVRGLVGARVNRMEITRNVLDRSTVEMTSILSNDEDIDLSATIVNLQQEQDVFQAALASGNVVIPQSLMDFI
;
A
#
# COMPACT_ATOMS: atom_id res chain seq x y z
N GLN A 1 -13.05 -29.75 -1.47
CA GLN A 1 -13.72 -30.81 -2.28
C GLN A 1 -12.70 -31.69 -3.00
N GLY A 2 -11.72 -31.13 -3.73
CA GLY A 2 -10.72 -31.90 -4.48
C GLY A 2 -9.78 -32.80 -3.65
N ALA A 3 -9.64 -32.52 -2.35
CA ALA A 3 -8.72 -33.24 -1.45
C ALA A 3 -9.29 -34.57 -0.88
N THR A 4 -10.56 -34.87 -1.13
CA THR A 4 -11.18 -36.09 -0.63
C THR A 4 -11.01 -37.24 -1.64
N SER A 5 -10.78 -38.46 -1.15
CA SER A 5 -10.66 -39.70 -1.99
C SER A 5 -11.94 -40.05 -2.74
N THR A 6 -13.05 -39.37 -2.48
CA THR A 6 -14.35 -39.60 -3.08
C THR A 6 -14.47 -39.05 -4.52
N TYR A 7 -13.62 -38.08 -4.89
CA TYR A 7 -13.66 -37.47 -6.22
C TYR A 7 -12.81 -38.25 -7.21
N ASN A 8 -13.37 -38.54 -8.40
CA ASN A 8 -12.64 -39.14 -9.50
C ASN A 8 -11.82 -38.08 -10.29
N ALA A 9 -10.93 -38.56 -11.18
CA ALA A 9 -10.07 -37.69 -11.99
C ALA A 9 -10.86 -36.66 -12.82
N SER A 10 -12.00 -37.05 -13.41
CA SER A 10 -12.84 -36.12 -14.19
C SER A 10 -13.42 -35.00 -13.35
N GLN A 11 -13.83 -35.29 -12.11
CA GLN A 11 -14.34 -34.29 -11.19
C GLN A 11 -13.24 -33.35 -10.70
N ARG A 12 -12.02 -33.88 -10.48
CA ARG A 12 -10.86 -33.01 -10.11
C ARG A 12 -10.48 -32.09 -11.26
N ASN A 13 -10.50 -32.56 -12.49
CA ASN A 13 -10.26 -31.73 -13.67
C ASN A 13 -11.30 -30.59 -13.78
N ALA A 14 -12.59 -30.87 -13.54
CA ALA A 14 -13.61 -29.84 -13.54
C ALA A 14 -13.40 -28.78 -12.43
N ILE A 15 -12.87 -29.19 -11.26
CA ILE A 15 -12.49 -28.26 -10.20
C ILE A 15 -11.22 -27.46 -10.62
N ALA A 16 -10.25 -28.10 -11.28
CA ALA A 16 -9.06 -27.42 -11.79
C ALA A 16 -9.42 -26.32 -12.80
N ASP A 17 -10.40 -26.57 -13.68
CA ASP A 17 -10.90 -25.56 -14.63
C ASP A 17 -11.57 -24.37 -13.89
N GLN A 18 -12.26 -24.62 -12.77
CA GLN A 18 -12.79 -23.54 -11.92
C GLN A 18 -11.67 -22.75 -11.25
N VAL A 19 -10.61 -23.43 -10.79
CA VAL A 19 -9.43 -22.74 -10.21
C VAL A 19 -8.74 -21.86 -11.26
N ASP A 20 -8.66 -22.33 -12.51
CA ASP A 20 -8.11 -21.53 -13.62
C ASP A 20 -8.93 -20.25 -13.87
N GLN A 21 -10.27 -20.33 -13.80
CA GLN A 21 -11.13 -19.14 -13.87
C GLN A 21 -10.92 -18.19 -12.68
N PHE A 22 -10.70 -18.71 -11.48
CA PHE A 22 -10.36 -17.88 -10.32
C PHE A 22 -9.00 -17.20 -10.49
N LEU A 23 -8.01 -17.88 -11.07
CA LEU A 23 -6.71 -17.34 -11.38
C LEU A 23 -6.81 -16.19 -12.40
N GLU A 24 -7.55 -16.36 -13.49
CA GLU A 24 -7.83 -15.29 -14.46
C GLU A 24 -8.52 -14.09 -13.80
N HIS A 25 -9.49 -14.36 -12.94
CA HIS A 25 -10.18 -13.31 -12.20
C HIS A 25 -9.24 -12.57 -11.23
N ALA A 26 -8.36 -13.30 -10.53
CA ALA A 26 -7.37 -12.69 -9.62
C ALA A 26 -6.39 -11.78 -10.38
N ILE A 27 -5.96 -12.20 -11.58
CA ILE A 27 -5.13 -11.37 -12.47
C ILE A 27 -5.89 -10.10 -12.88
N SER A 28 -7.14 -10.24 -13.31
CA SER A 28 -7.98 -9.09 -13.67
C SER A 28 -8.17 -8.13 -12.50
N LEU A 29 -8.32 -8.63 -11.26
CA LEU A 29 -8.39 -7.79 -10.07
C LEU A 29 -7.06 -7.07 -9.78
N SER A 30 -5.92 -7.71 -10.04
CA SER A 30 -4.61 -7.08 -9.89
C SER A 30 -4.40 -5.92 -10.87
N GLU A 31 -5.10 -5.93 -12.00
CA GLU A 31 -5.11 -4.87 -13.01
C GLU A 31 -6.16 -3.78 -12.74
N ALA A 32 -6.78 -3.76 -11.56
CA ALA A 32 -7.80 -2.77 -11.22
C ALA A 32 -7.27 -1.33 -11.37
N ARG A 33 -8.11 -0.46 -11.94
CA ARG A 33 -7.76 0.94 -12.25
C ARG A 33 -8.67 1.92 -11.53
N TYR A 34 -8.06 3.00 -11.09
CA TYR A 34 -8.78 4.17 -10.61
C TYR A 34 -8.33 5.41 -11.41
N ARG A 35 -9.27 6.10 -12.00
CA ARG A 35 -9.00 7.27 -12.88
C ARG A 35 -7.96 6.98 -13.97
N GLY A 36 -8.02 5.78 -14.58
CA GLY A 36 -7.11 5.34 -15.63
C GLY A 36 -5.73 4.88 -15.18
N ARG A 37 -5.46 4.84 -13.88
CA ARG A 37 -4.19 4.41 -13.30
C ARG A 37 -4.36 3.09 -12.56
N TYR A 38 -3.37 2.20 -12.68
CA TYR A 38 -3.35 0.94 -11.95
C TYR A 38 -3.09 1.18 -10.45
N ILE A 39 -3.92 0.58 -9.59
CA ILE A 39 -3.85 0.84 -8.14
C ILE A 39 -2.80 -0.02 -7.43
N PHE A 40 -2.37 -1.14 -8.04
CA PHE A 40 -1.42 -2.09 -7.47
C PHE A 40 -0.02 -2.02 -8.09
N SER A 41 0.24 -1.08 -8.99
CA SER A 41 1.53 -0.92 -9.68
C SER A 41 2.54 -0.04 -8.93
N GLY A 42 2.35 0.15 -7.63
CA GLY A 42 3.24 0.97 -6.82
C GLY A 42 3.36 2.40 -7.35
N THR A 43 4.58 2.83 -7.67
CA THR A 43 4.85 4.18 -8.22
C THR A 43 4.68 4.27 -9.74
N GLN A 44 4.71 3.15 -10.47
CA GLN A 44 4.57 3.09 -11.94
C GLN A 44 3.11 2.88 -12.37
N THR A 45 2.24 3.77 -11.96
CA THR A 45 0.78 3.64 -12.10
C THR A 45 0.25 3.60 -13.55
N ALA A 46 1.10 3.82 -14.55
CA ALA A 46 0.74 3.75 -15.97
C ALA A 46 0.95 2.34 -16.56
N GLU A 47 1.70 1.48 -15.88
CA GLU A 47 2.06 0.14 -16.36
C GLU A 47 1.25 -0.94 -15.66
N VAL A 48 1.00 -2.04 -16.39
CA VAL A 48 0.31 -3.23 -15.87
C VAL A 48 1.20 -3.86 -14.79
N PRO A 49 0.70 -4.03 -13.54
CA PRO A 49 1.53 -4.49 -12.44
C PRO A 49 1.89 -5.98 -12.51
N TYR A 50 1.00 -6.81 -13.06
CA TYR A 50 1.16 -8.26 -13.09
C TYR A 50 0.82 -8.81 -14.47
N VAL A 51 1.70 -9.64 -15.04
CA VAL A 51 1.54 -10.17 -16.39
C VAL A 51 1.64 -11.68 -16.35
N PRO A 52 0.60 -12.42 -16.82
CA PRO A 52 0.65 -13.86 -16.89
C PRO A 52 1.56 -14.33 -18.03
N GLN A 53 2.42 -15.29 -17.74
CA GLN A 53 3.11 -16.09 -18.73
C GLN A 53 2.30 -17.34 -19.02
N ARG A 54 2.05 -17.59 -20.31
CA ARG A 54 1.20 -18.71 -20.76
C ARG A 54 1.98 -19.70 -21.60
N ASP A 55 1.59 -20.97 -21.50
CA ASP A 55 2.07 -22.01 -22.38
C ASP A 55 1.43 -21.93 -23.78
N GLN A 56 1.81 -22.86 -24.68
CA GLN A 56 1.26 -22.92 -26.03
C GLN A 56 -0.25 -23.25 -26.08
N ASN A 57 -0.80 -23.79 -25.00
CA ASN A 57 -2.22 -24.14 -24.85
C ASN A 57 -3.03 -23.02 -24.20
N GLY A 58 -2.37 -21.92 -23.78
CA GLY A 58 -2.98 -20.79 -23.10
C GLY A 58 -3.05 -20.92 -21.57
N ASN A 59 -2.55 -22.01 -20.97
CA ASN A 59 -2.52 -22.14 -19.52
C ASN A 59 -1.51 -21.18 -18.91
N ILE A 60 -1.86 -20.58 -17.78
CA ILE A 60 -0.96 -19.70 -17.02
C ILE A 60 0.07 -20.56 -16.30
N LEU A 61 1.35 -20.35 -16.63
CA LEU A 61 2.48 -21.01 -15.98
C LEU A 61 2.95 -20.22 -14.76
N GLU A 62 2.96 -18.90 -14.88
CA GLU A 62 3.47 -17.98 -13.89
C GLU A 62 2.81 -16.61 -14.05
N VAL A 63 2.75 -15.83 -12.99
CA VAL A 63 2.36 -14.42 -13.04
C VAL A 63 3.53 -13.57 -12.52
N GLN A 64 4.11 -12.78 -13.40
CA GLN A 64 5.27 -11.96 -13.09
C GLN A 64 4.86 -10.52 -12.75
N ALA A 65 5.43 -10.00 -11.66
CA ALA A 65 5.34 -8.58 -11.34
C ALA A 65 6.14 -7.75 -12.36
N ARG A 66 5.60 -6.61 -12.78
CA ARG A 66 6.28 -5.64 -13.64
C ARG A 66 6.43 -4.30 -12.95
N GLY A 67 7.49 -3.59 -13.32
CA GLY A 67 7.75 -2.26 -12.81
C GLY A 67 8.12 -2.25 -11.33
N ASN A 68 7.67 -1.21 -10.62
CA ASN A 68 7.90 -1.03 -9.18
C ASN A 68 6.58 -1.25 -8.42
N ALA A 69 6.07 -2.51 -8.43
CA ALA A 69 4.82 -2.89 -7.77
C ALA A 69 4.89 -2.75 -6.21
N ASP A 70 6.07 -2.55 -5.65
CA ASP A 70 6.35 -2.35 -4.23
C ASP A 70 6.51 -0.86 -3.83
N GLY A 71 6.48 0.05 -4.80
CA GLY A 71 6.65 1.48 -4.54
C GLY A 71 5.54 2.08 -3.68
N ALA A 72 5.91 2.65 -2.52
CA ALA A 72 5.00 3.45 -1.71
C ALA A 72 4.83 4.86 -2.32
N ILE A 73 3.59 5.33 -2.40
CA ILE A 73 3.27 6.71 -2.77
C ILE A 73 2.92 7.44 -1.50
N GLU A 74 3.80 8.33 -1.08
CA GLU A 74 3.59 9.19 0.07
C GLU A 74 3.05 10.56 -0.38
N ARG A 75 2.10 11.09 0.38
CA ARG A 75 1.53 12.42 0.18
C ARG A 75 1.43 13.15 1.50
N GLU A 76 1.79 14.40 1.45
CA GLU A 76 1.48 15.31 2.53
C GLU A 76 -0.01 15.63 2.48
N VAL A 77 -0.72 15.27 3.53
CA VAL A 77 -2.19 15.39 3.65
C VAL A 77 -2.59 16.55 4.55
N ALA A 78 -1.65 17.02 5.39
CA ALA A 78 -1.74 18.24 6.17
C ALA A 78 -0.31 18.72 6.46
N ASP A 79 -0.15 19.96 6.93
CA ASP A 79 1.15 20.54 7.22
C ASP A 79 1.97 19.62 8.15
N GLY A 80 3.11 19.14 7.64
CA GLY A 80 3.99 18.18 8.31
C GLY A 80 3.45 16.75 8.47
N ILE A 81 2.26 16.40 7.93
CA ILE A 81 1.67 15.06 8.02
C ILE A 81 1.78 14.35 6.67
N VAL A 82 2.78 13.49 6.55
CA VAL A 82 2.96 12.63 5.38
C VAL A 82 2.25 11.29 5.63
N MET A 83 1.52 10.81 4.62
CA MET A 83 0.83 9.52 4.64
C MET A 83 1.03 8.76 3.34
N GLN A 84 1.19 7.44 3.46
CA GLN A 84 1.13 6.53 2.31
C GLN A 84 -0.32 6.40 1.85
N VAL A 85 -0.57 6.72 0.57
CA VAL A 85 -1.91 6.78 -0.02
C VAL A 85 -2.23 5.60 -0.94
N ASN A 86 -1.25 4.76 -1.26
CA ASN A 86 -1.45 3.53 -2.03
C ASN A 86 -1.22 2.29 -1.16
N ILE A 87 -1.64 1.15 -1.71
CA ILE A 87 -1.23 -0.17 -1.24
C ILE A 87 -0.42 -0.77 -2.38
N PRO A 88 0.89 -0.96 -2.18
CA PRO A 88 1.71 -1.65 -3.16
C PRO A 88 1.14 -3.04 -3.46
N GLY A 89 1.17 -3.45 -4.72
CA GLY A 89 0.70 -4.78 -5.12
C GLY A 89 1.41 -5.90 -4.36
N ARG A 90 2.66 -5.69 -3.98
CA ARG A 90 3.43 -6.62 -3.16
C ARG A 90 2.79 -6.91 -1.79
N GLU A 91 2.13 -5.95 -1.17
CA GLU A 91 1.45 -6.19 0.11
C GLU A 91 0.33 -7.23 -0.02
N ILE A 92 -0.23 -7.43 -1.22
CA ILE A 92 -1.35 -8.35 -1.51
C ILE A 92 -0.89 -9.56 -2.31
N PHE A 93 -0.13 -9.34 -3.39
CA PHE A 93 0.26 -10.33 -4.39
C PHE A 93 1.74 -10.67 -4.29
N GLU A 94 2.30 -10.73 -3.07
CA GLU A 94 3.72 -10.80 -2.81
C GLU A 94 4.49 -11.70 -3.78
N ASP A 95 5.57 -11.12 -4.30
CA ASP A 95 6.58 -11.88 -5.00
C ASP A 95 7.48 -12.56 -3.96
N PRO A 96 7.60 -13.90 -4.00
CA PRO A 96 8.46 -14.65 -3.09
C PRO A 96 9.92 -14.21 -3.05
N GLU A 97 10.41 -13.59 -4.11
CA GLU A 97 11.79 -13.12 -4.19
C GLU A 97 12.16 -12.08 -3.11
N GLN A 98 11.18 -11.53 -2.39
CA GLN A 98 11.40 -10.44 -1.44
C GLN A 98 11.10 -10.77 0.03
N VAL A 99 10.89 -12.02 0.38
CA VAL A 99 10.85 -12.40 1.80
C VAL A 99 12.24 -12.26 2.37
N VAL A 100 12.45 -11.20 3.16
CA VAL A 100 13.75 -10.93 3.78
C VAL A 100 13.86 -11.68 5.10
N ILE A 101 14.89 -12.50 5.20
CA ILE A 101 15.27 -13.24 6.40
C ILE A 101 16.30 -12.39 7.15
N HIS A 102 16.04 -12.14 8.43
CA HIS A 102 16.96 -11.38 9.29
C HIS A 102 17.80 -12.33 10.16
N MET A 103 19.10 -12.16 10.15
CA MET A 103 20.06 -12.97 10.89
C MET A 103 19.88 -12.91 12.41
N GLY A 104 19.33 -11.83 12.96
CA GLY A 104 19.38 -11.45 14.37
C GLY A 104 18.86 -12.46 15.42
N LYS A 105 18.32 -13.61 15.00
CA LYS A 105 17.85 -14.69 15.89
C LYS A 105 18.46 -16.05 15.59
N LEU A 106 19.38 -16.13 14.64
CA LEU A 106 19.93 -17.40 14.14
C LEU A 106 21.20 -17.89 14.82
N PRO A 107 22.14 -17.01 15.27
CA PRO A 107 23.40 -17.46 15.85
C PRO A 107 23.27 -18.28 17.15
N ASP A 108 22.17 -18.04 17.89
CA ASP A 108 21.92 -18.72 19.17
C ASP A 108 21.55 -20.22 19.00
N GLN A 109 21.38 -20.69 17.75
CA GLN A 109 21.01 -22.08 17.42
C GLN A 109 22.19 -22.92 16.93
N LEU A 110 23.37 -22.32 16.74
CA LEU A 110 24.57 -22.99 16.25
C LEU A 110 25.58 -23.19 17.39
N GLU A 111 26.00 -24.43 17.60
CA GLU A 111 27.00 -24.77 18.62
C GLU A 111 28.44 -24.51 18.15
N ASP A 112 28.69 -24.46 16.83
CA ASP A 112 30.02 -24.26 16.24
C ASP A 112 30.21 -22.77 15.83
N GLU A 113 31.30 -22.15 16.37
CA GLU A 113 31.68 -20.76 16.00
C GLU A 113 32.07 -20.62 14.51
N GLY A 114 32.54 -21.69 13.86
CA GLY A 114 32.84 -21.73 12.43
C GLY A 114 31.57 -21.59 11.60
N ASP A 115 30.52 -22.31 11.97
CA ASP A 115 29.21 -22.22 11.33
C ASP A 115 28.53 -20.89 11.56
N ALA A 116 28.64 -20.31 12.74
CA ALA A 116 28.15 -18.97 13.04
C ALA A 116 28.85 -17.88 12.20
N THR A 117 30.14 -18.04 11.92
CA THR A 117 30.90 -17.13 11.07
C THR A 117 30.51 -17.29 9.60
N THR A 118 30.34 -18.53 9.13
CA THR A 118 29.87 -18.83 7.78
C THR A 118 28.47 -18.26 7.54
N LEU A 119 27.58 -18.43 8.52
CA LEU A 119 26.23 -17.86 8.48
C LEU A 119 26.26 -16.32 8.33
N ARG A 120 27.11 -15.64 9.12
CA ARG A 120 27.26 -14.17 9.00
C ARG A 120 27.71 -13.74 7.61
N ASN A 121 28.65 -14.49 7.01
CA ASN A 121 29.15 -14.19 5.66
C ASN A 121 28.07 -14.39 4.58
N LEU A 122 27.18 -15.38 4.78
CA LEU A 122 26.09 -15.66 3.85
C LEU A 122 25.00 -14.57 3.85
N PHE A 123 24.75 -13.95 5.02
CA PHE A 123 23.73 -12.89 5.15
C PHE A 123 24.23 -11.49 4.74
N GLY A 124 25.46 -11.34 4.33
CA GLY A 124 26.02 -10.05 3.96
C GLY A 124 26.16 -9.05 5.13
N ASP A 125 26.66 -7.86 4.82
CA ASP A 125 26.99 -6.85 5.82
C ASP A 125 25.75 -6.24 6.52
N ASP A 126 24.59 -6.30 5.91
CA ASP A 126 23.32 -5.80 6.46
C ASP A 126 22.54 -6.84 7.28
N GLY A 127 23.07 -8.06 7.40
CA GLY A 127 22.45 -9.15 8.14
C GLY A 127 21.12 -9.63 7.57
N LYS A 128 20.93 -9.48 6.26
CA LYS A 128 19.71 -9.85 5.56
C LYS A 128 20.02 -10.79 4.39
N MET A 129 19.08 -11.68 4.12
CA MET A 129 19.08 -12.57 2.95
C MET A 129 17.65 -12.71 2.44
N THR A 130 17.46 -12.73 1.14
CA THR A 130 16.15 -13.02 0.56
C THR A 130 15.90 -14.53 0.53
N LEU A 131 14.63 -14.93 0.53
CA LEU A 131 14.28 -16.35 0.40
C LEU A 131 14.75 -16.93 -0.95
N SER A 132 14.79 -16.12 -2.02
CA SER A 132 15.32 -16.53 -3.32
C SER A 132 16.81 -16.83 -3.26
N GLU A 133 17.59 -15.96 -2.62
CA GLU A 133 19.02 -16.19 -2.39
C GLU A 133 19.27 -17.46 -1.55
N LEU A 134 18.46 -17.66 -0.48
CA LEU A 134 18.53 -18.87 0.34
C LEU A 134 18.21 -20.13 -0.47
N LYS A 135 17.18 -20.11 -1.31
CA LYS A 135 16.83 -21.21 -2.22
C LYS A 135 17.94 -21.49 -3.23
N GLY A 136 18.51 -20.44 -3.84
CA GLY A 136 19.63 -20.55 -4.76
C GLY A 136 20.87 -21.16 -4.09
N LEU A 137 21.16 -20.76 -2.86
CA LEU A 137 22.25 -21.29 -2.07
C LEU A 137 22.03 -22.77 -1.72
N LEU A 138 20.84 -23.17 -1.31
CA LEU A 138 20.52 -24.56 -0.98
C LEU A 138 20.43 -25.49 -2.21
N ALA A 139 20.26 -24.93 -3.41
CA ALA A 139 20.32 -25.67 -4.68
C ALA A 139 21.76 -26.10 -5.03
N THR A 140 22.79 -25.43 -4.46
CA THR A 140 24.20 -25.77 -4.63
C THR A 140 24.58 -26.89 -3.67
N PRO A 141 25.39 -27.90 -4.10
CA PRO A 141 25.87 -28.94 -3.22
C PRO A 141 26.60 -28.39 -1.99
N ALA A 142 26.39 -29.02 -0.83
CA ALA A 142 26.99 -28.53 0.43
C ALA A 142 28.52 -28.51 0.42
N GLU A 143 29.12 -29.47 -0.31
CA GLU A 143 30.57 -29.61 -0.46
C GLU A 143 31.20 -28.40 -1.17
N ASP A 144 30.47 -27.82 -2.14
CA ASP A 144 30.95 -26.66 -2.90
C ASP A 144 30.87 -25.34 -2.11
N LEU A 145 30.02 -25.31 -1.08
CA LEU A 145 29.79 -24.12 -0.24
C LEU A 145 30.52 -24.19 1.10
N GLY A 146 31.16 -25.32 1.43
CA GLY A 146 31.80 -25.52 2.73
C GLY A 146 30.83 -25.49 3.91
N LEU A 147 29.55 -25.81 3.68
CA LEU A 147 28.53 -25.83 4.72
C LEU A 147 28.58 -27.14 5.52
N SER A 148 28.58 -27.05 6.85
CA SER A 148 28.38 -28.21 7.70
C SER A 148 26.96 -28.78 7.51
N SER A 149 26.76 -30.03 7.89
CA SER A 149 25.43 -30.67 7.87
C SER A 149 24.45 -29.98 8.83
N GLU A 150 24.97 -29.45 9.95
CA GLU A 150 24.19 -28.72 10.95
C GLU A 150 23.72 -27.36 10.40
N LEU A 151 24.64 -26.55 9.86
CA LEU A 151 24.30 -25.25 9.25
C LEU A 151 23.33 -25.42 8.09
N ARG A 152 23.52 -26.45 7.25
CA ARG A 152 22.58 -26.76 6.16
C ARG A 152 21.19 -27.10 6.70
N GLY A 153 21.08 -27.88 7.76
CA GLY A 153 19.80 -28.20 8.41
C GLY A 153 19.08 -26.96 8.93
N VAL A 154 19.83 -26.02 9.53
CA VAL A 154 19.29 -24.72 9.98
C VAL A 154 18.78 -23.90 8.80
N LEU A 155 19.54 -23.82 7.70
CA LEU A 155 19.14 -23.07 6.50
C LEU A 155 17.95 -23.73 5.79
N GLU A 156 17.85 -25.06 5.77
CA GLU A 156 16.68 -25.79 5.24
C GLU A 156 15.43 -25.55 6.11
N GLY A 157 15.58 -25.58 7.44
CA GLY A 157 14.51 -25.22 8.37
C GLY A 157 14.01 -23.78 8.20
N LEU A 158 14.94 -22.85 7.99
CA LEU A 158 14.60 -21.48 7.64
C LEU A 158 13.86 -21.38 6.32
N ARG A 159 14.36 -22.04 5.26
CA ARG A 159 13.66 -22.08 3.98
C ARG A 159 12.22 -22.53 4.17
N ASP A 160 11.96 -23.59 4.92
CA ASP A 160 10.64 -24.16 5.12
C ASP A 160 9.73 -23.26 5.98
N ASP A 161 10.26 -22.61 7.02
CA ASP A 161 9.54 -21.62 7.84
C ASP A 161 9.16 -20.39 7.01
N TYR A 162 10.09 -19.89 6.23
CA TYR A 162 9.84 -18.70 5.38
C TYR A 162 9.09 -19.03 4.09
N ALA A 163 9.22 -20.25 3.54
CA ALA A 163 8.41 -20.69 2.40
C ALA A 163 6.91 -20.77 2.76
N SER A 164 6.59 -21.05 4.02
CA SER A 164 5.19 -20.99 4.49
C SER A 164 4.64 -19.56 4.50
N ARG A 165 5.50 -18.55 4.56
CA ARG A 165 5.16 -17.12 4.48
C ARG A 165 5.10 -16.60 3.05
N GLU A 166 5.63 -17.37 2.11
CA GLU A 166 5.63 -17.12 0.67
C GLU A 166 4.25 -17.45 0.07
N VAL A 167 3.24 -16.66 0.42
CA VAL A 167 1.90 -16.86 -0.11
C VAL A 167 1.64 -15.88 -1.25
N ASN A 168 2.17 -16.19 -2.42
CA ASN A 168 1.75 -15.56 -3.68
C ASN A 168 0.38 -16.13 -4.08
N PRO A 169 -0.70 -15.34 -4.11
CA PRO A 169 -2.02 -15.81 -4.48
C PRO A 169 -2.08 -16.50 -5.85
N PHE A 170 -1.33 -16.00 -6.82
CA PHE A 170 -1.28 -16.59 -8.16
C PHE A 170 -0.59 -17.94 -8.13
N GLY A 171 0.58 -18.04 -7.48
CA GLY A 171 1.35 -19.28 -7.36
C GLY A 171 0.56 -20.39 -6.64
N VAL A 172 -0.14 -20.04 -5.55
CA VAL A 172 -0.98 -21.00 -4.82
C VAL A 172 -2.14 -21.52 -5.68
N LEU A 173 -2.77 -20.67 -6.48
CA LEU A 173 -3.84 -21.10 -7.40
C LEU A 173 -3.30 -21.95 -8.54
N ILE A 174 -2.12 -21.63 -9.08
CA ILE A 174 -1.43 -22.45 -10.10
C ILE A 174 -1.11 -23.83 -9.53
N GLU A 175 -0.48 -23.89 -8.35
CA GLU A 175 -0.12 -25.13 -7.66
C GLU A 175 -1.37 -25.99 -7.37
N LEU A 176 -2.45 -25.37 -6.90
CA LEU A 176 -3.71 -26.08 -6.67
C LEU A 176 -4.31 -26.63 -7.95
N ARG A 177 -4.33 -25.84 -9.04
CA ARG A 177 -4.81 -26.28 -10.35
C ARG A 177 -4.04 -27.50 -10.85
N ASP A 178 -2.71 -27.42 -10.80
CA ASP A 178 -1.83 -28.45 -11.32
C ASP A 178 -1.93 -29.72 -10.47
N ALA A 179 -1.92 -29.63 -9.14
CA ALA A 179 -2.14 -30.75 -8.24
C ALA A 179 -3.50 -31.45 -8.47
N LEU A 180 -4.55 -30.70 -8.84
CA LEU A 180 -5.85 -31.27 -9.20
C LEU A 180 -5.81 -31.99 -10.55
N ARG A 181 -5.10 -31.45 -11.56
CA ARG A 181 -4.93 -32.06 -12.89
C ARG A 181 -4.07 -33.31 -12.81
N ASP A 182 -3.01 -33.27 -12.00
CA ASP A 182 -2.10 -34.41 -11.78
C ASP A 182 -2.73 -35.52 -10.89
N ASN A 183 -3.91 -35.24 -10.35
CA ASN A 183 -4.63 -36.15 -9.46
C ASN A 183 -3.85 -36.53 -8.20
N GLU A 184 -3.15 -35.57 -7.60
CA GLU A 184 -2.32 -35.71 -6.40
C GLU A 184 -3.02 -35.16 -5.14
N PRO A 185 -3.74 -36.02 -4.37
CA PRO A 185 -4.50 -35.53 -3.20
C PRO A 185 -3.63 -34.91 -2.09
N GLU A 186 -2.39 -35.36 -1.94
CA GLU A 186 -1.49 -34.84 -0.90
C GLU A 186 -1.03 -33.41 -1.26
N SER A 187 -0.68 -33.16 -2.52
CA SER A 187 -0.35 -31.83 -3.00
C SER A 187 -1.55 -30.88 -2.87
N VAL A 188 -2.76 -31.34 -3.19
CA VAL A 188 -4.00 -30.57 -2.95
C VAL A 188 -4.19 -30.23 -1.47
N ARG A 189 -3.87 -31.15 -0.55
CA ARG A 189 -3.94 -30.88 0.91
C ARG A 189 -2.89 -29.85 1.34
N GLY A 190 -1.68 -29.92 0.79
CA GLY A 190 -0.62 -28.94 1.06
C GLY A 190 -1.04 -27.51 0.69
N THR A 191 -1.74 -27.34 -0.45
CA THR A 191 -2.20 -26.02 -0.87
C THR A 191 -3.32 -25.43 0.00
N LEU A 192 -4.07 -26.26 0.77
CA LEU A 192 -5.11 -25.76 1.68
C LEU A 192 -4.54 -24.88 2.79
N ALA A 193 -3.38 -25.22 3.34
CA ALA A 193 -2.71 -24.41 4.36
C ALA A 193 -2.26 -23.06 3.76
N LYS A 194 -1.71 -23.06 2.54
CA LYS A 194 -1.33 -21.85 1.81
C LYS A 194 -2.54 -20.97 1.51
N LEU A 195 -3.67 -21.54 1.12
CA LEU A 195 -4.93 -20.80 0.91
C LEU A 195 -5.46 -20.18 2.20
N ALA A 196 -5.33 -20.85 3.34
CA ALA A 196 -5.70 -20.30 4.63
C ALA A 196 -4.81 -19.11 5.01
N ALA A 197 -3.49 -19.22 4.81
CA ALA A 197 -2.53 -18.14 5.04
C ALA A 197 -2.80 -16.95 4.09
N MET A 198 -3.10 -17.19 2.83
CA MET A 198 -3.50 -16.17 1.86
C MET A 198 -4.74 -15.40 2.32
N ARG A 199 -5.77 -16.12 2.80
CA ARG A 199 -6.99 -15.48 3.31
C ARG A 199 -6.70 -14.58 4.52
N GLU A 200 -5.86 -15.04 5.44
CA GLU A 200 -5.45 -14.28 6.62
C GLU A 200 -4.70 -13.02 6.22
N ARG A 201 -3.78 -13.12 5.26
CA ARG A 201 -3.05 -11.98 4.72
C ARG A 201 -3.97 -10.95 4.08
N ILE A 202 -4.90 -11.38 3.20
CA ILE A 202 -5.88 -10.48 2.59
C ILE A 202 -6.71 -9.79 3.68
N SER A 203 -7.09 -10.51 4.75
CA SER A 203 -7.81 -9.94 5.88
C SER A 203 -6.98 -8.89 6.62
N SER A 204 -5.69 -9.15 6.85
CA SER A 204 -4.75 -8.20 7.46
C SER A 204 -4.60 -6.94 6.62
N VAL A 205 -4.39 -7.08 5.31
CA VAL A 205 -4.28 -5.94 4.38
C VAL A 205 -5.59 -5.12 4.37
N ARG A 206 -6.75 -5.78 4.38
CA ARG A 206 -8.03 -5.07 4.50
C ARG A 206 -8.12 -4.26 5.80
N GLY A 207 -7.65 -4.81 6.92
CA GLY A 207 -7.56 -4.10 8.19
C GLY A 207 -6.67 -2.86 8.10
N LEU A 208 -5.49 -2.99 7.46
CA LEU A 208 -4.58 -1.88 7.22
C LEU A 208 -5.22 -0.79 6.35
N VAL A 209 -5.92 -1.17 5.27
CA VAL A 209 -6.68 -0.23 4.43
C VAL A 209 -7.71 0.52 5.27
N GLY A 210 -8.49 -0.21 6.07
CA GLY A 210 -9.51 0.39 6.93
C GLY A 210 -8.90 1.40 7.92
N ALA A 211 -7.78 1.07 8.54
CA ALA A 211 -7.07 1.97 9.44
C ALA A 211 -6.55 3.23 8.71
N ARG A 212 -5.99 3.08 7.49
CA ARG A 212 -5.54 4.23 6.67
C ARG A 212 -6.71 5.12 6.27
N VAL A 213 -7.84 4.55 5.82
CA VAL A 213 -9.05 5.31 5.47
C VAL A 213 -9.57 6.09 6.68
N ASN A 214 -9.71 5.44 7.84
CA ASN A 214 -10.15 6.10 9.06
C ASN A 214 -9.20 7.26 9.45
N ARG A 215 -7.89 7.07 9.35
CA ARG A 215 -6.92 8.14 9.60
C ARG A 215 -7.09 9.32 8.64
N MET A 216 -7.33 9.05 7.34
CA MET A 216 -7.60 10.11 6.35
C MET A 216 -8.89 10.87 6.67
N GLU A 217 -9.95 10.16 7.10
CA GLU A 217 -11.22 10.80 7.51
C GLU A 217 -11.04 11.69 8.74
N ILE A 218 -10.30 11.22 9.74
CA ILE A 218 -9.97 12.02 10.92
C ILE A 218 -9.19 13.28 10.51
N THR A 219 -8.15 13.14 9.69
CA THR A 219 -7.35 14.26 9.21
C THR A 219 -8.21 15.26 8.43
N ARG A 220 -9.08 14.78 7.54
CA ARG A 220 -10.03 15.62 6.81
C ARG A 220 -10.92 16.41 7.77
N ASN A 221 -11.51 15.75 8.75
CA ASN A 221 -12.40 16.40 9.73
C ASN A 221 -11.66 17.49 10.55
N VAL A 222 -10.38 17.26 10.86
CA VAL A 222 -9.54 18.27 11.53
C VAL A 222 -9.31 19.47 10.62
N LEU A 223 -8.95 19.23 9.34
CA LEU A 223 -8.75 20.29 8.35
C LEU A 223 -10.03 21.10 8.09
N ASP A 224 -11.17 20.44 7.97
CA ASP A 224 -12.47 21.08 7.78
C ASP A 224 -12.80 22.01 8.97
N ARG A 225 -12.56 21.56 10.21
CA ARG A 225 -12.74 22.39 11.42
C ARG A 225 -11.78 23.58 11.45
N SER A 226 -10.48 23.33 11.15
CA SER A 226 -9.48 24.38 11.08
C SER A 226 -9.83 25.43 10.02
N THR A 227 -10.37 25.01 8.88
CA THR A 227 -10.83 25.93 7.83
C THR A 227 -11.98 26.80 8.32
N VAL A 228 -12.96 26.22 9.01
CA VAL A 228 -14.09 26.98 9.59
C VAL A 228 -13.58 27.96 10.64
N GLU A 229 -12.67 27.54 11.51
CA GLU A 229 -12.10 28.40 12.56
C GLU A 229 -11.31 29.56 11.96
N MET A 230 -10.43 29.28 10.97
CA MET A 230 -9.68 30.32 10.26
C MET A 230 -10.60 31.31 9.54
N THR A 231 -11.67 30.81 8.91
CA THR A 231 -12.66 31.66 8.26
C THR A 231 -13.38 32.56 9.28
N SER A 232 -13.69 32.04 10.46
CA SER A 232 -14.31 32.79 11.54
C SER A 232 -13.35 33.89 12.10
N ILE A 233 -12.05 33.56 12.26
CA ILE A 233 -11.04 34.52 12.69
C ILE A 233 -10.90 35.63 11.62
N LEU A 234 -10.81 35.24 10.34
CA LEU A 234 -10.71 36.20 9.24
C LEU A 234 -11.94 37.11 9.16
N SER A 235 -13.14 36.55 9.32
CA SER A 235 -14.37 37.34 9.37
C SER A 235 -14.38 38.32 10.54
N ASN A 236 -13.91 37.93 11.71
CA ASN A 236 -13.83 38.82 12.88
C ASN A 236 -12.79 39.93 12.72
N ASP A 237 -11.73 39.71 11.91
CA ASP A 237 -10.66 40.66 11.70
C ASP A 237 -10.92 41.60 10.50
N GLU A 238 -11.51 41.07 9.41
CA GLU A 238 -11.75 41.80 8.18
C GLU A 238 -13.16 42.34 8.01
N ASP A 239 -14.19 41.66 8.60
CA ASP A 239 -15.56 42.09 8.43
C ASP A 239 -15.84 43.38 9.25
N ILE A 240 -16.31 44.39 8.57
CA ILE A 240 -16.72 45.64 9.20
C ILE A 240 -18.14 45.48 9.79
N ASP A 241 -18.35 46.01 10.99
CA ASP A 241 -19.70 46.20 11.50
C ASP A 241 -20.41 47.25 10.63
N LEU A 242 -21.25 46.75 9.71
CA LEU A 242 -21.96 47.56 8.75
C LEU A 242 -22.82 48.60 9.45
N SER A 243 -23.40 48.28 10.61
CA SER A 243 -24.24 49.19 11.40
C SER A 243 -23.42 50.35 11.99
N ALA A 244 -22.29 50.02 12.60
CA ALA A 244 -21.37 51.03 13.14
C ALA A 244 -20.76 51.89 12.02
N THR A 245 -20.43 51.28 10.87
CA THR A 245 -19.90 51.99 9.72
C THR A 245 -20.92 52.96 9.10
N ILE A 246 -22.20 52.55 9.00
CA ILE A 246 -23.29 53.44 8.50
C ILE A 246 -23.49 54.62 9.50
N VAL A 247 -23.52 54.35 10.81
CA VAL A 247 -23.65 55.42 11.81
C VAL A 247 -22.48 56.40 11.73
N ASN A 248 -21.26 55.91 11.61
CA ASN A 248 -20.08 56.78 11.44
C ASN A 248 -20.16 57.59 10.14
N LEU A 249 -20.58 56.96 9.02
CA LEU A 249 -20.76 57.68 7.76
C LEU A 249 -21.82 58.78 7.87
N GLN A 250 -22.95 58.51 8.52
CA GLN A 250 -23.97 59.53 8.75
C GLN A 250 -23.43 60.69 9.61
N GLN A 251 -22.70 60.39 10.68
CA GLN A 251 -22.09 61.39 11.51
C GLN A 251 -21.08 62.25 10.74
N GLU A 252 -20.25 61.66 9.91
CA GLU A 252 -19.31 62.40 9.03
C GLU A 252 -20.04 63.27 8.02
N GLN A 253 -21.17 62.81 7.45
CA GLN A 253 -22.02 63.59 6.57
C GLN A 253 -22.63 64.80 7.30
N ASP A 254 -23.13 64.60 8.52
CA ASP A 254 -23.68 65.68 9.35
C ASP A 254 -22.62 66.72 9.69
N VAL A 255 -21.44 66.28 10.06
CA VAL A 255 -20.29 67.18 10.35
C VAL A 255 -19.91 67.94 9.09
N PHE A 256 -19.87 67.29 7.93
CA PHE A 256 -19.55 67.94 6.65
C PHE A 256 -20.59 69.02 6.28
N GLN A 257 -21.89 68.70 6.46
CA GLN A 257 -22.97 69.67 6.24
C GLN A 257 -22.89 70.88 7.19
N ALA A 258 -22.60 70.59 8.48
CA ALA A 258 -22.41 71.67 9.47
C ALA A 258 -21.22 72.53 9.13
N ALA A 259 -20.12 71.96 8.64
CA ALA A 259 -18.92 72.71 8.21
C ALA A 259 -19.23 73.62 6.99
N LEU A 260 -19.98 73.07 6.00
CA LEU A 260 -20.41 73.87 4.86
C LEU A 260 -21.36 75.04 5.27
N ALA A 261 -22.30 74.79 6.21
CA ALA A 261 -23.19 75.79 6.70
C ALA A 261 -22.42 76.88 7.46
N SER A 262 -21.41 76.50 8.30
CA SER A 262 -20.53 77.44 9.02
C SER A 262 -19.68 78.26 8.04
N GLY A 263 -19.18 77.66 6.95
CA GLY A 263 -18.43 78.28 5.89
C GLY A 263 -19.23 79.43 5.22
N ASN A 264 -20.51 79.14 4.96
CA ASN A 264 -21.41 80.15 4.38
C ASN A 264 -21.69 81.36 5.32
N VAL A 265 -21.60 81.10 6.61
CA VAL A 265 -21.75 82.24 7.62
C VAL A 265 -20.50 83.04 7.80
N VAL A 266 -19.33 82.40 7.67
CA VAL A 266 -18.03 83.03 7.88
C VAL A 266 -17.50 83.78 6.64
N ILE A 267 -17.93 83.35 5.44
CA ILE A 267 -17.55 84.06 4.21
C ILE A 267 -18.60 85.19 4.05
N PRO A 268 -18.24 86.49 4.33
CA PRO A 268 -19.15 87.58 4.13
C PRO A 268 -19.52 87.65 2.64
N GLN A 269 -20.82 87.78 2.37
CA GLN A 269 -21.31 88.10 1.06
C GLN A 269 -20.45 89.10 0.40
N SER A 270 -19.93 88.79 -0.76
CA SER A 270 -18.95 89.50 -1.52
C SER A 270 -19.40 90.93 -1.69
N LEU A 271 -18.40 91.84 -1.63
CA LEU A 271 -18.50 93.28 -1.95
C LEU A 271 -19.24 93.60 -3.24
N MET A 272 -19.83 92.65 -3.98
CA MET A 272 -20.61 92.86 -5.16
C MET A 272 -22.04 93.34 -4.90
N ASP A 273 -22.56 93.29 -3.66
CA ASP A 273 -23.87 93.82 -3.31
C ASP A 273 -23.78 95.30 -2.89
N PHE A 274 -22.59 95.96 -3.04
CA PHE A 274 -22.37 97.34 -2.65
C PHE A 274 -22.03 98.26 -3.86
N ILE A 275 -22.40 97.83 -5.11
CA ILE A 275 -22.26 98.72 -6.25
C ILE A 275 -23.65 98.99 -6.85
#